data_798d9d8c499fe329556dec5e6bb30d3f
#
_entry.id   798d9d8c499fe329556dec5e6bb30d3f
#
_cell.length_a   1.000
_cell.length_b   1.000
_cell.length_c   1.000
_cell.angle_alpha   90.00
_cell.angle_beta   90.00
_cell.angle_gamma   90.00
#
_symmetry.space_group_name_H-M   'P 1'
#
loop_
_entity.id
_entity.type
_entity.pdbx_description
1 polymer ?
#
loop_
_entity_poly.entity_id
_entity_poly.type
_entity_poly.pdbx_seq_one_letter_code
_entity_poly.pdbx_strand_id
1 'polypeptide(L)'
;MRKFRICIGSNDGDIMAETHMGDTRIFYCYDLFDSIDSLFVDERVNHAIDMEHAQSDKMKSIVALLEDVDVFVAQQKSPNFIKIAKQTRYQPVVVFVEKISDILALLQSDFEKIYSLVERRRSGEFFDTIPELSADV
;
A
#
# COMPACT_ATOMS: atom_id res chain seq x y z
N MET A 1 2.17 -0.21 21.40
CA MET A 1 2.70 -1.06 20.31
C MET A 1 2.68 -0.26 19.02
N ARG A 2 3.80 -0.25 18.33
CA ARG A 2 3.91 0.49 17.06
C ARG A 2 3.25 -0.32 15.95
N LYS A 3 2.57 0.38 15.06
CA LYS A 3 1.92 -0.26 13.91
C LYS A 3 1.79 0.68 12.72
N PHE A 4 1.61 0.10 11.54
CA PHE A 4 1.14 0.83 10.36
C PHE A 4 0.15 -0.05 9.59
N ARG A 5 -0.73 0.62 8.85
CA ARG A 5 -1.76 -0.07 8.06
C ARG A 5 -1.37 -0.05 6.59
N ILE A 6 -1.46 -1.21 5.96
CA ILE A 6 -1.16 -1.36 4.53
C ILE A 6 -2.41 -1.74 3.75
N CYS A 7 -2.40 -1.47 2.44
CA CYS A 7 -3.38 -2.04 1.54
C CYS A 7 -2.68 -2.73 0.37
N ILE A 8 -3.26 -3.84 -0.06
CA ILE A 8 -2.77 -4.64 -1.18
C ILE A 8 -3.95 -4.90 -2.11
N GLY A 9 -3.78 -4.55 -3.39
CA GLY A 9 -4.78 -4.88 -4.40
C GLY A 9 -4.76 -6.36 -4.74
N SER A 10 -5.92 -7.00 -4.76
CA SER A 10 -6.02 -8.42 -5.10
C SER A 10 -7.42 -8.75 -5.61
N ASN A 11 -7.51 -9.78 -6.44
CA ASN A 11 -8.81 -10.26 -6.94
C ASN A 11 -9.35 -11.42 -6.11
N ASP A 12 -8.52 -12.11 -5.36
CA ASP A 12 -8.90 -13.33 -4.64
C ASP A 12 -8.44 -13.36 -3.17
N GLY A 13 -7.69 -12.35 -2.73
CA GLY A 13 -7.18 -12.30 -1.35
C GLY A 13 -5.95 -13.16 -1.09
N ASP A 14 -5.38 -13.78 -2.13
CA ASP A 14 -4.22 -14.65 -2.01
C ASP A 14 -3.02 -14.09 -2.79
N ILE A 15 -3.24 -13.63 -4.00
CA ILE A 15 -2.19 -13.12 -4.89
C ILE A 15 -2.46 -11.65 -5.21
N MET A 16 -1.41 -10.83 -5.15
CA MET A 16 -1.52 -9.41 -5.46
C MET A 16 -1.89 -9.23 -6.94
N ALA A 17 -2.83 -8.33 -7.21
CA ALA A 17 -3.23 -7.99 -8.58
C ALA A 17 -2.11 -7.25 -9.30
N GLU A 18 -1.97 -7.52 -10.61
CA GLU A 18 -0.96 -6.86 -11.45
C GLU A 18 -1.40 -5.51 -11.97
N THR A 19 -2.64 -5.10 -11.67
CA THR A 19 -3.20 -3.84 -12.15
C THR A 19 -2.69 -2.66 -11.34
N HIS A 20 -2.78 -1.47 -11.93
CA HIS A 20 -2.56 -0.23 -11.19
C HIS A 20 -3.68 -0.03 -10.16
N MET A 21 -3.41 0.78 -9.13
CA MET A 21 -4.38 0.99 -8.05
C MET A 21 -5.74 1.46 -8.56
N GLY A 22 -5.76 2.33 -9.58
CA GLY A 22 -7.01 2.82 -10.16
C GLY A 22 -7.88 1.74 -10.78
N ASP A 23 -7.27 0.64 -11.20
CA ASP A 23 -7.93 -0.47 -11.89
C ASP A 23 -8.05 -1.71 -11.01
N THR A 24 -7.66 -1.64 -9.76
CA THR A 24 -7.76 -2.73 -8.80
C THR A 24 -9.19 -2.82 -8.27
N ARG A 25 -9.78 -4.03 -8.27
CA ARG A 25 -11.17 -4.22 -7.85
C ARG A 25 -11.33 -4.19 -6.34
N ILE A 26 -10.45 -4.84 -5.60
CA ILE A 26 -10.56 -5.01 -4.16
C ILE A 26 -9.22 -4.72 -3.52
N PHE A 27 -9.25 -3.92 -2.45
CA PHE A 27 -8.09 -3.68 -1.61
C PHE A 27 -8.23 -4.47 -0.31
N TYR A 28 -7.22 -5.25 0.03
CA TYR A 28 -7.13 -5.99 1.28
C TYR A 28 -6.25 -5.22 2.24
N CYS A 29 -6.78 -4.89 3.39
CA CYS A 29 -6.07 -4.07 4.38
C CYS A 29 -5.62 -4.90 5.57
N TYR A 30 -4.39 -4.67 6.01
CA TYR A 30 -3.76 -5.37 7.13
C TYR A 30 -3.06 -4.36 8.03
N ASP A 31 -3.04 -4.65 9.33
CA ASP A 31 -2.19 -3.93 10.28
C ASP A 31 -0.95 -4.76 10.55
N LEU A 32 0.21 -4.11 10.46
CA LEU A 32 1.49 -4.70 10.82
C LEU A 32 1.99 -4.09 12.11
N PHE A 33 2.53 -4.93 12.99
CA PHE A 33 2.99 -4.56 14.32
C PHE A 33 4.46 -4.91 14.50
N ASP A 34 5.09 -4.24 15.48
CA ASP A 34 6.51 -4.46 15.76
C ASP A 34 6.82 -5.76 16.51
N SER A 35 5.83 -6.34 17.19
CA SER A 35 6.08 -7.45 18.10
C SER A 35 5.12 -8.62 17.99
N ILE A 36 4.12 -8.52 17.11
CA ILE A 36 3.17 -9.63 16.85
C ILE A 36 2.90 -9.73 15.37
N ASP A 37 2.27 -10.83 14.96
CA ASP A 37 1.93 -11.06 13.57
C ASP A 37 0.93 -10.03 13.05
N SER A 38 0.92 -9.85 11.73
CA SER A 38 -0.04 -8.97 11.05
C SER A 38 -1.47 -9.43 11.31
N LEU A 39 -2.38 -8.46 11.33
CA LEU A 39 -3.81 -8.72 11.48
C LEU A 39 -4.57 -8.24 10.25
N PHE A 40 -5.43 -9.09 9.72
CA PHE A 40 -6.34 -8.68 8.65
C PHE A 40 -7.36 -7.68 9.21
N VAL A 41 -7.54 -6.55 8.51
CA VAL A 41 -8.49 -5.51 8.92
C VAL A 41 -9.81 -5.70 8.19
N ASP A 42 -9.78 -5.55 6.87
CA ASP A 42 -10.98 -5.70 6.02
C ASP A 42 -10.58 -5.74 4.54
N GLU A 43 -11.58 -6.00 3.70
CA GLU A 43 -11.45 -5.81 2.25
C GLU A 43 -12.36 -4.67 1.83
N ARG A 44 -11.91 -3.87 0.85
CA ARG A 44 -12.62 -2.67 0.40
C ARG A 44 -12.78 -2.71 -1.11
N VAL A 45 -14.02 -2.57 -1.55
CA VAL A 45 -14.35 -2.59 -2.98
C VAL A 45 -14.05 -1.23 -3.59
N ASN A 46 -13.31 -1.25 -4.70
CA ASN A 46 -12.96 -0.03 -5.42
C ASN A 46 -14.06 0.32 -6.43
N HIS A 47 -14.95 1.21 -6.06
CA HIS A 47 -16.04 1.65 -6.94
C HIS A 47 -15.52 2.57 -8.05
N ALA A 48 -14.32 3.11 -7.94
CA ALA A 48 -13.75 3.99 -8.96
C ALA A 48 -13.42 3.26 -10.25
N ILE A 49 -13.32 1.93 -10.22
CA ILE A 49 -12.97 1.14 -11.41
C ILE A 49 -14.02 1.29 -12.52
N ASP A 50 -15.27 1.54 -12.15
CA ASP A 50 -16.38 1.69 -13.09
C ASP A 50 -16.61 3.16 -13.49
N MET A 51 -15.81 4.09 -13.01
CA MET A 51 -15.95 5.50 -13.31
C MET A 51 -15.28 5.83 -14.64
N GLU A 52 -16.06 6.45 -15.55
CA GLU A 52 -15.54 6.94 -16.83
C GLU A 52 -15.14 8.41 -16.77
N HIS A 53 -14.93 8.91 -15.55
CA HIS A 53 -14.60 10.30 -15.29
C HIS A 53 -13.11 10.58 -15.47
N ALA A 54 -12.74 11.85 -15.35
CA ALA A 54 -11.36 12.26 -15.33
C ALA A 54 -10.59 11.49 -14.24
N GLN A 55 -9.31 11.21 -14.50
CA GLN A 55 -8.46 10.44 -13.62
C GLN A 55 -8.39 11.03 -12.20
N SER A 56 -8.55 12.35 -12.08
CA SER A 56 -8.57 13.02 -10.78
C SER A 56 -9.74 12.58 -9.89
N ASP A 57 -10.90 12.27 -10.49
CA ASP A 57 -12.06 11.80 -9.74
C ASP A 57 -11.86 10.37 -9.24
N LYS A 58 -11.26 9.51 -10.06
CA LYS A 58 -10.87 8.17 -9.64
C LYS A 58 -9.92 8.22 -8.46
N MET A 59 -8.90 9.08 -8.51
CA MET A 59 -7.91 9.20 -7.45
C MET A 59 -8.54 9.70 -6.16
N LYS A 60 -9.46 10.67 -6.24
CA LYS A 60 -10.17 11.17 -5.06
C LYS A 60 -11.00 10.06 -4.40
N SER A 61 -11.66 9.23 -5.21
CA SER A 61 -12.44 8.10 -4.69
C SER A 61 -11.56 7.09 -3.96
N ILE A 62 -10.40 6.78 -4.53
CA ILE A 62 -9.45 5.84 -3.92
C ILE A 62 -8.89 6.41 -2.63
N VAL A 63 -8.51 7.68 -2.61
CA VAL A 63 -7.98 8.33 -1.42
C VAL A 63 -9.01 8.34 -0.29
N ALA A 64 -10.28 8.60 -0.62
CA ALA A 64 -11.35 8.57 0.38
C ALA A 64 -11.53 7.16 0.95
N LEU A 65 -11.45 6.14 0.09
CA LEU A 65 -11.59 4.74 0.50
C LEU A 65 -10.46 4.29 1.41
N LEU A 66 -9.26 4.81 1.20
CA LEU A 66 -8.03 4.38 1.88
C LEU A 66 -7.47 5.45 2.83
N GLU A 67 -8.31 6.34 3.33
CA GLU A 67 -7.84 7.48 4.14
C GLU A 67 -7.14 7.09 5.45
N ASP A 68 -7.45 5.91 5.98
CA ASP A 68 -6.85 5.38 7.21
C ASP A 68 -5.64 4.49 6.96
N VAL A 69 -5.23 4.34 5.71
CA VAL A 69 -4.09 3.49 5.33
C VAL A 69 -2.82 4.33 5.31
N ASP A 70 -1.71 3.73 5.73
CA ASP A 70 -0.39 4.38 5.76
C ASP A 70 0.46 4.00 4.56
N VAL A 71 0.38 2.76 4.10
CA VAL A 71 1.30 2.18 3.10
C VAL A 71 0.53 1.58 1.95
N PHE A 72 0.93 1.93 0.74
CA PHE A 72 0.42 1.34 -0.50
C PHE A 72 1.47 0.38 -1.05
N VAL A 73 1.06 -0.84 -1.35
CA VAL A 73 1.96 -1.89 -1.85
C VAL A 73 1.66 -2.19 -3.32
N ALA A 74 2.70 -2.27 -4.13
CA ALA A 74 2.59 -2.63 -5.54
C ALA A 74 3.82 -3.39 -6.01
N GLN A 75 3.77 -3.93 -7.23
CA GLN A 75 4.90 -4.66 -7.83
C GLN A 75 5.76 -3.78 -8.71
N GLN A 76 5.32 -2.56 -9.02
CA GLN A 76 6.04 -1.66 -9.92
C GLN A 76 6.03 -0.24 -9.40
N LYS A 77 7.16 0.44 -9.62
CA LYS A 77 7.32 1.85 -9.31
C LYS A 77 6.79 2.68 -10.48
N SER A 78 5.48 2.83 -10.55
CA SER A 78 4.82 3.59 -11.62
C SER A 78 4.97 5.10 -11.40
N PRO A 79 4.72 5.93 -12.43
CA PRO A 79 4.69 7.38 -12.26
C PRO A 79 3.69 7.84 -11.21
N ASN A 80 2.54 7.17 -11.08
CA ASN A 80 1.56 7.48 -10.05
C ASN A 80 2.10 7.20 -8.65
N PHE A 81 2.86 6.12 -8.47
CA PHE A 81 3.50 5.80 -7.19
C PHE A 81 4.50 6.87 -6.80
N ILE A 82 5.27 7.38 -7.78
CA ILE A 82 6.22 8.47 -7.53
C ILE A 82 5.49 9.73 -7.09
N LYS A 83 4.37 10.06 -7.72
CA LYS A 83 3.53 11.20 -7.33
C LYS A 83 2.97 11.02 -5.92
N ILE A 84 2.49 9.83 -5.60
CA ILE A 84 1.98 9.52 -4.27
C ILE A 84 3.07 9.78 -3.22
N ALA A 85 4.29 9.32 -3.49
CA ALA A 85 5.39 9.53 -2.56
C ALA A 85 5.70 11.01 -2.36
N LYS A 86 5.77 11.80 -3.43
CA LYS A 86 6.18 13.19 -3.38
C LYS A 86 5.10 14.13 -2.88
N GLN A 87 3.82 13.81 -3.09
CA GLN A 87 2.72 14.75 -2.92
C GLN A 87 1.70 14.35 -1.86
N THR A 88 1.82 13.18 -1.26
CA THR A 88 0.85 12.71 -0.26
C THR A 88 1.54 12.17 0.99
N ARG A 89 0.72 11.93 2.01
CA ARG A 89 1.16 11.34 3.28
C ARG A 89 1.31 9.82 3.20
N TYR A 90 0.94 9.20 2.10
CA TYR A 90 1.03 7.76 1.95
C TYR A 90 2.45 7.34 1.60
N GLN A 91 2.86 6.19 2.14
CA GLN A 91 4.18 5.62 1.84
C GLN A 91 4.03 4.50 0.83
N PRO A 92 4.48 4.69 -0.41
CA PRO A 92 4.51 3.60 -1.38
C PRO A 92 5.65 2.63 -1.06
N VAL A 93 5.40 1.33 -1.28
CA VAL A 93 6.40 0.27 -1.14
C VAL A 93 6.24 -0.67 -2.33
N VAL A 94 7.35 -1.03 -2.97
CA VAL A 94 7.37 -1.98 -4.08
C VAL A 94 7.89 -3.32 -3.56
N VAL A 95 7.20 -4.40 -3.92
CA VAL A 95 7.59 -5.75 -3.52
C VAL A 95 7.73 -6.64 -4.76
N PHE A 96 8.68 -7.56 -4.75
CA PHE A 96 8.93 -8.46 -5.87
C PHE A 96 8.47 -9.89 -5.58
N VAL A 97 7.39 -10.01 -4.82
CA VAL A 97 6.71 -11.28 -4.56
C VAL A 97 5.22 -11.09 -4.84
N GLU A 98 4.50 -12.18 -5.09
CA GLU A 98 3.10 -12.12 -5.52
C GLU A 98 2.11 -12.52 -4.43
N LYS A 99 2.45 -13.49 -3.61
CA LYS A 99 1.53 -13.97 -2.57
C LYS A 99 1.43 -12.97 -1.44
N ILE A 100 0.21 -12.70 -1.00
CA ILE A 100 -0.02 -11.76 0.11
C ILE A 100 0.71 -12.22 1.37
N SER A 101 0.71 -13.53 1.67
CA SER A 101 1.44 -14.05 2.83
C SER A 101 2.94 -13.75 2.75
N ASP A 102 3.54 -13.83 1.57
CA ASP A 102 4.95 -13.48 1.38
C ASP A 102 5.18 -11.98 1.48
N ILE A 103 4.24 -11.17 0.98
CA ILE A 103 4.30 -9.72 1.09
C ILE A 103 4.29 -9.31 2.56
N LEU A 104 3.38 -9.88 3.35
CA LEU A 104 3.28 -9.58 4.78
C LEU A 104 4.57 -9.95 5.51
N ALA A 105 5.17 -11.10 5.16
CA ALA A 105 6.43 -11.54 5.75
C ALA A 105 7.58 -10.58 5.43
N LEU A 106 7.67 -10.09 4.18
CA LEU A 106 8.67 -9.12 3.78
C LEU A 106 8.52 -7.80 4.54
N LEU A 107 7.30 -7.29 4.61
CA LEU A 107 7.04 -6.04 5.31
C LEU A 107 7.31 -6.16 6.80
N GLN A 108 6.99 -7.31 7.39
CA GLN A 108 7.27 -7.58 8.79
C GLN A 108 8.78 -7.61 9.05
N SER A 109 9.53 -8.22 8.14
CA SER A 109 10.98 -8.32 8.23
C SER A 109 11.66 -6.94 8.19
N ASP A 110 11.10 -6.01 7.42
CA ASP A 110 11.60 -4.64 7.28
C ASP A 110 10.78 -3.61 8.06
N PHE A 111 10.10 -4.06 9.10
CA PHE A 111 9.17 -3.22 9.86
C PHE A 111 9.80 -1.88 10.29
N GLU A 112 10.99 -1.91 10.89
CA GLU A 112 11.61 -0.69 11.42
C GLU A 112 11.88 0.34 10.32
N LYS A 113 12.35 -0.12 9.18
CA LYS A 113 12.62 0.76 8.03
C LYS A 113 11.35 1.42 7.52
N ILE A 114 10.28 0.63 7.34
CA ILE A 114 9.01 1.13 6.82
C ILE A 114 8.34 2.03 7.85
N TYR A 115 8.32 1.62 9.10
CA TYR A 115 7.73 2.41 10.19
C TYR A 115 8.40 3.79 10.30
N SER A 116 9.71 3.84 10.17
CA SER A 116 10.46 5.10 10.18
C SER A 116 9.97 6.05 9.08
N LEU A 117 9.74 5.54 7.88
CA LEU A 117 9.22 6.34 6.77
C LEU A 117 7.79 6.79 7.03
N VAL A 118 6.95 5.90 7.56
CA VAL A 118 5.57 6.23 7.91
C VAL A 118 5.51 7.34 8.96
N GLU A 119 6.35 7.25 9.99
CA GLU A 119 6.41 8.28 11.04
C GLU A 119 6.83 9.64 10.50
N ARG A 120 7.77 9.68 9.56
CA ARG A 120 8.16 10.94 8.91
C ARG A 120 6.98 11.57 8.18
N ARG A 121 6.17 10.76 7.50
CA ARG A 121 4.98 11.28 6.81
C ARG A 121 3.90 11.73 7.79
N ARG A 122 3.74 11.02 8.91
CA ARG A 122 2.81 11.44 9.97
C ARG A 122 3.20 12.78 10.58
N SER A 123 4.48 13.12 10.55
CA SER A 123 4.97 14.41 11.02
C SER A 123 4.88 15.51 9.96
N GLY A 124 4.38 15.21 8.77
CA GLY A 124 4.16 16.19 7.71
C GLY A 124 5.23 16.26 6.64
N GLU A 125 6.22 15.37 6.65
CA GLU A 125 7.25 15.34 5.61
C GLU A 125 6.76 14.67 4.33
N PHE A 126 7.15 15.21 3.18
CA PHE A 126 6.94 14.60 1.88
C PHE A 126 8.30 14.35 1.24
N PHE A 127 8.49 13.17 0.67
CA PHE A 127 9.77 12.79 0.06
C PHE A 127 9.52 11.70 -1.00
N ASP A 128 10.56 11.34 -1.75
CA ASP A 128 10.43 10.43 -2.88
C ASP A 128 10.97 9.00 -2.61
N THR A 129 11.33 8.70 -1.38
CA THR A 129 11.85 7.38 -1.01
C THR A 129 10.76 6.32 -1.15
N ILE A 130 11.01 5.31 -1.99
CA ILE A 130 10.13 4.16 -2.18
C ILE A 130 10.96 2.89 -1.97
N PRO A 131 10.80 2.20 -0.84
CA PRO A 131 11.51 0.93 -0.61
C PRO A 131 11.12 -0.11 -1.66
N GLU A 132 12.10 -0.90 -2.09
CA GLU A 132 11.90 -2.03 -2.98
C GLU A 132 12.36 -3.28 -2.26
N LEU A 133 11.43 -4.19 -1.97
CA LEU A 133 11.69 -5.36 -1.15
C LEU A 133 11.60 -6.64 -1.97
N SER A 134 12.54 -7.54 -1.76
CA SER A 134 12.55 -8.83 -2.43
C SER A 134 12.79 -9.96 -1.43
N ALA A 135 12.40 -11.17 -1.81
CA ALA A 135 12.57 -12.35 -0.97
C ALA A 135 13.97 -12.95 -1.11
N ASP A 136 14.96 -12.14 -1.44
CA ASP A 136 16.33 -12.61 -1.62
C ASP A 136 16.95 -13.08 -0.32
N VAL A 137 17.68 -14.08 -0.48
CA VAL A 137 18.36 -14.73 0.63
C VAL A 137 19.81 -14.26 0.66
#